data_b96cb90c882e06018ffac3bf54216a57
#
_entry.id   b96cb90c882e06018ffac3bf54216a57
#
_cell.length_a   1.000
_cell.length_b   1.000
_cell.length_c   1.000
_cell.angle_alpha   90.00
_cell.angle_beta   90.00
_cell.angle_gamma   90.00
#
_symmetry.space_group_name_H-M   'P 1'
#
loop_
_entity.id
_entity.type
_entity.pdbx_description
1 polymer ?
#
loop_
_entity_poly.entity_id
_entity_poly.type
_entity_poly.pdbx_seq_one_letter_code
_entity_poly.pdbx_strand_id
1 'polypeptide(L)'
;MRTSLRIGAAAVAATVATAGAIAPATATEFQSPKNIIYMIGDGMGYGHVAFNNLYETGQSKYLVDGAFSAEGPEELDGDSVQRFEDFNRLSMTTYPNGSSYDPQKAWATHEYVDEGYTDSSAAGTAMSTGVKTDNGKLGVNDYGHEQENTSERAKKAGKSAGVVSSVPFSHATPAAWAAHNISRNNYQEIAEEMFNSDLDVIMGSGHPFYDDDNKKQDEAKYKYLSEEVFNKLSSGESDWNYAETKEQFEALAQGDVAAGEKYFGLAPVASTLQQARSGESTVPYDTPFNDVVDLPTMTTGALNALGQNDEGFHVMIEGGAIDWSGHGNESARDIEEVQDFNKSVDAAIDWVEENSSWDETLLVVTADHETGYLSGANERSEGKFNSMNGGGSNTLPSGHQWYSTQHTNQLVPFFFKGAGSKALRAKATHTDPVRGDYIDNTTLAKLTLNEW
;
A
#
# COMPACT_ATOMS: atom_id res chain seq x y z
N MET A 1 38.69 90.77 -40.88
CA MET A 1 37.60 90.55 -39.95
C MET A 1 37.12 89.07 -40.25
N ARG A 2 37.53 88.19 -39.47
CA ARG A 2 37.29 86.74 -39.78
C ARG A 2 36.42 86.17 -38.65
N THR A 3 35.23 85.79 -38.99
CA THR A 3 34.27 85.15 -38.09
C THR A 3 34.55 83.69 -38.12
N SER A 4 34.90 83.07 -36.99
CA SER A 4 35.09 81.64 -36.81
C SER A 4 33.81 80.96 -36.39
N LEU A 5 33.36 80.06 -37.20
CA LEU A 5 32.19 79.18 -36.93
C LEU A 5 32.64 78.00 -36.03
N ARG A 6 32.08 77.80 -34.89
CA ARG A 6 32.30 76.63 -34.06
C ARG A 6 31.14 75.61 -34.34
N ILE A 7 31.54 74.47 -34.86
CA ILE A 7 30.68 73.31 -35.07
C ILE A 7 30.64 72.57 -33.76
N GLY A 8 29.45 72.47 -33.14
CA GLY A 8 29.22 71.62 -31.99
C GLY A 8 28.94 70.20 -32.43
N ALA A 9 29.72 69.25 -31.94
CA ALA A 9 29.48 67.83 -32.14
C ALA A 9 28.43 67.34 -31.14
N ALA A 10 27.28 66.92 -31.66
CA ALA A 10 26.25 66.23 -30.85
C ALA A 10 26.63 64.73 -30.72
N ALA A 11 26.88 64.31 -29.48
CA ALA A 11 27.07 62.90 -29.17
C ALA A 11 25.73 62.21 -29.15
N VAL A 12 25.49 61.29 -30.06
CA VAL A 12 24.35 60.35 -30.05
C VAL A 12 24.70 59.21 -29.10
N ALA A 13 24.04 59.18 -27.93
CA ALA A 13 24.13 58.02 -27.05
C ALA A 13 23.25 56.92 -27.60
N ALA A 14 23.89 55.84 -28.12
CA ALA A 14 23.18 54.64 -28.46
C ALA A 14 22.86 53.84 -27.20
N THR A 15 21.58 53.83 -26.80
CA THR A 15 21.08 52.89 -25.80
C THR A 15 21.02 51.48 -26.38
N VAL A 16 21.94 50.65 -25.97
CA VAL A 16 21.87 49.21 -26.23
C VAL A 16 20.77 48.64 -25.32
N ALA A 17 19.61 48.37 -25.89
CA ALA A 17 18.58 47.57 -25.23
C ALA A 17 19.08 46.11 -25.19
N THR A 18 19.56 45.67 -24.04
CA THR A 18 19.74 44.24 -23.76
C THR A 18 18.36 43.62 -23.72
N ALA A 19 17.94 42.95 -24.80
CA ALA A 19 16.84 42.02 -24.78
C ALA A 19 17.27 40.87 -23.84
N GLY A 20 16.81 40.92 -22.62
CA GLY A 20 16.86 39.77 -21.73
C GLY A 20 16.07 38.63 -22.39
N ALA A 21 16.78 37.60 -22.81
CA ALA A 21 16.16 36.36 -23.22
C ALA A 21 15.36 35.89 -21.97
N ILE A 22 14.04 36.03 -22.03
CA ILE A 22 13.15 35.27 -21.16
C ILE A 22 13.36 33.82 -21.59
N ALA A 23 14.17 33.08 -20.83
CA ALA A 23 14.18 31.64 -20.95
C ALA A 23 12.71 31.19 -20.85
N PRO A 24 12.21 30.37 -21.78
CA PRO A 24 10.90 29.79 -21.60
C PRO A 24 10.90 29.15 -20.23
N ALA A 25 9.92 29.48 -19.38
CA ALA A 25 9.68 28.71 -18.19
C ALA A 25 9.57 27.26 -18.68
N THR A 26 10.60 26.47 -18.42
CA THR A 26 10.53 25.03 -18.62
C THR A 26 9.26 24.61 -17.91
N ALA A 27 8.30 24.09 -18.65
CA ALA A 27 7.21 23.33 -18.07
C ALA A 27 7.89 22.46 -17.01
N THR A 28 7.51 22.61 -15.75
CA THR A 28 7.96 21.70 -14.71
C THR A 28 7.41 20.36 -15.16
N GLU A 29 8.25 19.58 -15.86
CA GLU A 29 7.96 18.19 -16.18
C GLU A 29 7.53 17.55 -14.88
N PHE A 30 6.40 16.86 -14.91
CA PHE A 30 5.97 16.06 -13.77
C PHE A 30 7.09 15.07 -13.51
N GLN A 31 7.84 15.29 -12.43
CA GLN A 31 9.04 14.52 -12.14
C GLN A 31 8.64 13.08 -11.87
N SER A 32 9.09 12.17 -12.74
CA SER A 32 8.89 10.73 -12.55
C SER A 32 9.66 10.26 -11.33
N PRO A 33 9.07 9.46 -10.44
CA PRO A 33 9.80 8.92 -9.31
C PRO A 33 10.88 7.93 -9.76
N LYS A 34 12.06 8.04 -9.16
CA LYS A 34 13.13 7.05 -9.28
C LYS A 34 12.74 5.79 -8.52
N ASN A 35 12.24 5.96 -7.30
CA ASN A 35 11.77 4.89 -6.43
C ASN A 35 10.27 5.01 -6.20
N ILE A 36 9.56 3.87 -6.16
CA ILE A 36 8.16 3.80 -5.76
C ILE A 36 8.03 2.78 -4.63
N ILE A 37 7.53 3.23 -3.49
CA ILE A 37 7.19 2.39 -2.34
C ILE A 37 5.66 2.41 -2.22
N TYR A 38 5.01 1.29 -2.48
CA TYR A 38 3.56 1.13 -2.45
C TYR A 38 3.18 0.28 -1.24
N MET A 39 2.69 0.92 -0.18
CA MET A 39 2.31 0.27 1.07
C MET A 39 0.81 0.06 1.13
N ILE A 40 0.38 -1.17 1.34
CA ILE A 40 -1.02 -1.60 1.30
C ILE A 40 -1.37 -2.26 2.64
N GLY A 41 -2.27 -1.64 3.41
CA GLY A 41 -2.98 -2.34 4.47
C GLY A 41 -4.17 -3.06 3.87
N ASP A 42 -4.07 -4.38 3.64
CA ASP A 42 -5.16 -5.16 3.06
C ASP A 42 -6.41 -5.04 3.94
N GLY A 43 -7.52 -4.63 3.37
CA GLY A 43 -8.77 -4.42 4.09
C GLY A 43 -8.84 -3.13 4.92
N MET A 44 -7.78 -2.31 4.96
CA MET A 44 -7.67 -1.14 5.83
C MET A 44 -8.44 0.07 5.30
N GLY A 45 -9.75 0.09 5.49
CA GLY A 45 -10.57 1.27 5.22
C GLY A 45 -10.37 2.42 6.23
N TYR A 46 -11.08 3.53 6.01
CA TYR A 46 -11.08 4.68 6.93
C TYR A 46 -11.47 4.30 8.37
N GLY A 47 -12.36 3.31 8.53
CA GLY A 47 -12.78 2.79 9.83
C GLY A 47 -11.62 2.21 10.64
N HIS A 48 -10.73 1.42 10.00
CA HIS A 48 -9.57 0.81 10.64
C HIS A 48 -8.53 1.85 11.08
N VAL A 49 -8.25 2.83 10.20
CA VAL A 49 -7.35 3.95 10.56
C VAL A 49 -7.91 4.72 11.75
N ALA A 50 -9.21 5.06 11.71
CA ALA A 50 -9.86 5.79 12.79
C ALA A 50 -9.88 4.97 14.09
N PHE A 51 -10.14 3.67 14.02
CA PHE A 51 -10.20 2.78 15.17
C PHE A 51 -8.85 2.66 15.88
N ASN A 52 -7.76 2.51 15.11
CA ASN A 52 -6.41 2.51 15.67
C ASN A 52 -6.04 3.86 16.30
N ASN A 53 -6.31 4.97 15.61
CA ASN A 53 -6.04 6.31 16.14
C ASN A 53 -6.78 6.57 17.45
N LEU A 54 -8.04 6.16 17.54
CA LEU A 54 -8.82 6.23 18.76
C LEU A 54 -8.23 5.34 19.88
N TYR A 55 -7.76 4.14 19.55
CA TYR A 55 -7.09 3.27 20.51
C TYR A 55 -5.89 3.94 21.16
N GLU A 56 -5.02 4.54 20.35
CA GLU A 56 -3.79 5.17 20.82
C GLU A 56 -4.05 6.47 21.58
N THR A 57 -4.85 7.37 21.01
CA THR A 57 -4.93 8.77 21.45
C THR A 57 -6.32 9.22 21.90
N GLY A 58 -7.36 8.48 21.55
CA GLY A 58 -8.76 8.90 21.73
C GLY A 58 -9.22 9.92 20.68
N GLN A 59 -8.45 10.15 19.61
CA GLN A 59 -8.74 11.12 18.55
C GLN A 59 -8.55 10.50 17.17
N SER A 60 -9.28 10.99 16.18
CA SER A 60 -9.08 10.69 14.76
C SER A 60 -9.80 11.72 13.91
N LYS A 61 -9.25 12.04 12.75
CA LYS A 61 -9.87 12.96 11.78
C LYS A 61 -10.69 12.28 10.68
N TYR A 62 -10.97 10.97 10.80
CA TYR A 62 -11.76 10.25 9.80
C TYR A 62 -13.11 9.76 10.33
N LEU A 63 -13.49 10.26 11.48
CA LEU A 63 -14.79 9.97 12.08
C LEU A 63 -15.90 10.68 11.31
N VAL A 64 -17.05 10.04 11.19
CA VAL A 64 -18.23 10.61 10.54
C VAL A 64 -19.42 10.54 11.47
N ASP A 65 -20.31 11.53 11.40
CA ASP A 65 -21.58 11.55 12.13
C ASP A 65 -22.64 12.27 11.29
N GLY A 66 -23.83 11.71 11.20
CA GLY A 66 -24.94 12.34 10.48
C GLY A 66 -25.90 11.38 9.83
N ALA A 67 -26.96 11.94 9.27
CA ALA A 67 -28.04 11.17 8.64
C ALA A 67 -27.58 10.47 7.35
N PHE A 68 -28.19 9.35 7.03
CA PHE A 68 -28.10 8.76 5.70
C PHE A 68 -28.68 9.73 4.67
N SER A 69 -27.88 10.23 3.77
CA SER A 69 -28.31 11.14 2.71
C SER A 69 -27.32 11.12 1.54
N ALA A 70 -27.74 11.65 0.39
CA ALA A 70 -26.86 11.77 -0.78
C ALA A 70 -25.72 12.80 -0.58
N GLU A 71 -25.88 13.72 0.36
CA GLU A 71 -24.86 14.68 0.78
C GLU A 71 -23.86 14.08 1.76
N GLY A 72 -24.19 12.91 2.35
CA GLY A 72 -23.41 12.20 3.35
C GLY A 72 -23.44 12.83 4.75
N PRO A 73 -22.82 12.13 5.74
CA PRO A 73 -22.58 12.66 7.07
C PRO A 73 -21.46 13.71 7.04
N GLU A 74 -21.27 14.40 8.15
CA GLU A 74 -20.11 15.27 8.37
C GLU A 74 -18.87 14.42 8.70
N GLU A 75 -17.73 14.67 8.03
CA GLU A 75 -16.42 14.20 8.49
C GLU A 75 -15.97 15.14 9.61
N LEU A 76 -15.77 14.58 10.81
CA LEU A 76 -15.49 15.36 12.01
C LEU A 76 -14.05 15.87 12.02
N ASP A 77 -13.84 17.06 12.56
CA ASP A 77 -12.49 17.60 12.77
C ASP A 77 -11.71 16.74 13.77
N GLY A 78 -10.41 16.58 13.51
CA GLY A 78 -9.49 15.86 14.37
C GLY A 78 -8.04 16.07 13.97
N ASP A 79 -7.13 15.64 14.82
CA ASP A 79 -5.69 15.74 14.60
C ASP A 79 -5.15 14.47 13.89
N SER A 80 -4.04 14.61 13.15
CA SER A 80 -3.26 13.48 12.65
C SER A 80 -2.65 12.72 13.82
N VAL A 81 -2.67 11.40 13.75
CA VAL A 81 -2.04 10.49 14.74
C VAL A 81 -0.83 9.81 14.11
N GLN A 82 -0.99 9.25 12.91
CA GLN A 82 0.08 8.58 12.20
C GLN A 82 0.86 9.55 11.31
N ARG A 83 2.18 9.33 11.12
CA ARG A 83 3.04 10.22 10.31
C ARG A 83 2.55 10.39 8.88
N PHE A 84 2.01 9.33 8.27
CA PHE A 84 1.52 9.38 6.89
C PHE A 84 0.23 10.21 6.73
N GLU A 85 -0.51 10.48 7.80
CA GLU A 85 -1.70 11.31 7.73
C GLU A 85 -1.40 12.79 7.42
N ASP A 86 -0.16 13.23 7.59
CA ASP A 86 0.33 14.54 7.19
C ASP A 86 0.74 14.61 5.71
N PHE A 87 0.68 13.51 4.97
CA PHE A 87 0.93 13.48 3.53
C PHE A 87 -0.22 14.09 2.74
N ASN A 88 -0.06 14.21 1.42
CA ASN A 88 -1.20 14.49 0.56
C ASN A 88 -2.23 13.38 0.71
N ARG A 89 -3.50 13.72 0.82
CA ARG A 89 -4.60 12.76 0.85
C ARG A 89 -5.49 12.89 -0.39
N LEU A 90 -5.85 11.77 -0.94
CA LEU A 90 -6.99 11.51 -1.79
C LEU A 90 -7.74 10.32 -1.21
N SER A 91 -8.88 9.99 -1.80
CA SER A 91 -9.51 8.70 -1.62
C SER A 91 -9.36 7.86 -2.87
N MET A 92 -9.60 6.56 -2.79
CA MET A 92 -9.46 5.66 -3.92
C MET A 92 -10.64 4.70 -4.00
N THR A 93 -11.18 4.50 -5.23
CA THR A 93 -12.18 3.47 -5.49
C THR A 93 -11.52 2.10 -5.61
N THR A 94 -12.25 1.05 -5.28
CA THR A 94 -11.71 -0.32 -5.23
C THR A 94 -12.45 -1.32 -6.11
N TYR A 95 -13.60 -0.98 -6.66
CA TYR A 95 -14.52 -1.88 -7.37
C TYR A 95 -13.84 -2.69 -8.49
N PRO A 96 -14.24 -3.97 -8.68
CA PRO A 96 -13.72 -4.85 -9.73
C PRO A 96 -14.37 -4.57 -11.08
N ASN A 97 -13.98 -5.33 -12.11
CA ASN A 97 -14.64 -5.29 -13.41
C ASN A 97 -16.16 -5.53 -13.29
N GLY A 98 -16.94 -4.78 -14.04
CA GLY A 98 -18.41 -4.88 -14.05
C GLY A 98 -19.12 -4.23 -12.86
N SER A 99 -18.40 -3.62 -11.92
CA SER A 99 -18.95 -2.86 -10.82
C SER A 99 -18.61 -1.37 -10.92
N SER A 100 -19.08 -0.55 -9.96
CA SER A 100 -18.82 0.88 -9.92
C SER A 100 -19.01 1.44 -8.51
N TYR A 101 -18.50 2.63 -8.27
CA TYR A 101 -18.75 3.41 -7.06
C TYR A 101 -19.61 4.63 -7.39
N ASP A 102 -20.66 4.84 -6.60
CA ASP A 102 -21.54 6.00 -6.68
C ASP A 102 -21.52 6.73 -5.32
N PRO A 103 -20.87 7.90 -5.23
CA PRO A 103 -20.68 8.59 -3.95
C PRO A 103 -22.00 9.01 -3.29
N GLN A 104 -23.04 9.33 -4.05
CA GLN A 104 -24.33 9.69 -3.49
C GLN A 104 -25.05 8.50 -2.87
N LYS A 105 -24.94 7.32 -3.48
CA LYS A 105 -25.55 6.09 -2.95
C LYS A 105 -24.78 5.56 -1.75
N ALA A 106 -23.46 5.67 -1.77
CA ALA A 106 -22.60 5.18 -0.69
C ALA A 106 -22.95 5.80 0.67
N TRP A 107 -23.46 7.04 0.67
CA TRP A 107 -23.84 7.72 1.91
C TRP A 107 -25.35 7.77 2.14
N ALA A 108 -26.16 7.51 1.11
CA ALA A 108 -27.63 7.52 1.23
C ALA A 108 -28.17 6.32 1.99
N THR A 109 -27.45 5.20 2.01
CA THR A 109 -27.83 3.99 2.73
C THR A 109 -26.57 3.29 3.25
N HIS A 110 -26.73 2.53 4.31
CA HIS A 110 -25.64 1.72 4.86
C HIS A 110 -25.34 0.46 4.01
N GLU A 111 -26.32 0.02 3.21
CA GLU A 111 -26.28 -1.25 2.49
C GLU A 111 -25.63 -1.16 1.10
N TYR A 112 -25.54 0.03 0.51
CA TYR A 112 -25.01 0.17 -0.84
C TYR A 112 -23.60 -0.40 -1.02
N VAL A 113 -22.74 -0.20 -0.03
CA VAL A 113 -21.34 -0.64 -0.08
C VAL A 113 -21.15 -2.12 0.28
N ASP A 114 -22.19 -2.81 0.75
CA ASP A 114 -22.19 -4.26 0.99
C ASP A 114 -22.20 -5.07 -0.32
N GLU A 115 -22.41 -4.41 -1.48
CA GLU A 115 -22.52 -5.04 -2.79
C GLU A 115 -21.45 -4.49 -3.75
N GLY A 116 -21.11 -5.28 -4.77
CA GLY A 116 -20.19 -4.86 -5.83
C GLY A 116 -18.75 -4.66 -5.40
N TYR A 117 -18.36 -5.17 -4.25
CA TYR A 117 -17.01 -5.09 -3.72
C TYR A 117 -16.04 -6.03 -4.45
N THR A 118 -14.79 -5.66 -4.41
CA THR A 118 -13.67 -6.40 -4.98
C THR A 118 -13.19 -7.51 -4.05
N ASP A 119 -12.40 -8.45 -4.58
CA ASP A 119 -11.46 -9.23 -3.79
C ASP A 119 -10.03 -8.69 -3.95
N SER A 120 -9.08 -9.14 -3.12
CA SER A 120 -7.70 -8.64 -3.17
C SER A 120 -7.00 -8.95 -4.50
N SER A 121 -7.36 -10.03 -5.21
CA SER A 121 -6.72 -10.34 -6.50
C SER A 121 -7.14 -9.38 -7.61
N ALA A 122 -8.43 -9.04 -7.70
CA ALA A 122 -8.90 -8.07 -8.68
C ALA A 122 -8.44 -6.65 -8.31
N ALA A 123 -8.45 -6.29 -7.03
CA ALA A 123 -7.92 -5.00 -6.56
C ALA A 123 -6.41 -4.89 -6.83
N GLY A 124 -5.62 -5.87 -6.40
CA GLY A 124 -4.17 -5.91 -6.65
C GLY A 124 -3.82 -5.88 -8.13
N THR A 125 -4.57 -6.61 -8.98
CA THR A 125 -4.42 -6.56 -10.44
C THR A 125 -4.67 -5.15 -10.97
N ALA A 126 -5.73 -4.48 -10.54
CA ALA A 126 -6.01 -3.11 -10.95
C ALA A 126 -4.91 -2.13 -10.50
N MET A 127 -4.38 -2.31 -9.28
CA MET A 127 -3.35 -1.46 -8.67
C MET A 127 -1.96 -1.71 -9.26
N SER A 128 -1.67 -2.91 -9.75
CA SER A 128 -0.37 -3.26 -10.34
C SER A 128 -0.30 -3.10 -11.85
N THR A 129 -1.42 -3.35 -12.57
CA THR A 129 -1.45 -3.36 -14.05
C THR A 129 -2.21 -2.18 -14.66
N GLY A 130 -3.03 -1.47 -13.87
CA GLY A 130 -3.93 -0.44 -14.38
C GLY A 130 -5.15 -0.99 -15.14
N VAL A 131 -5.41 -2.30 -15.05
CA VAL A 131 -6.52 -2.97 -15.74
C VAL A 131 -7.46 -3.62 -14.72
N LYS A 132 -8.75 -3.30 -14.78
CA LYS A 132 -9.77 -3.97 -13.97
C LYS A 132 -9.97 -5.41 -14.45
N THR A 133 -10.18 -6.32 -13.52
CA THR A 133 -10.48 -7.74 -13.80
C THR A 133 -11.61 -8.24 -12.89
N ASP A 134 -12.07 -9.46 -13.13
CA ASP A 134 -13.08 -10.11 -12.30
C ASP A 134 -12.46 -10.63 -11.00
N ASN A 135 -13.24 -10.67 -9.94
CA ASN A 135 -12.83 -11.26 -8.66
C ASN A 135 -12.28 -12.68 -8.86
N GLY A 136 -11.21 -12.99 -8.16
CA GLY A 136 -10.52 -14.28 -8.24
C GLY A 136 -9.42 -14.36 -9.29
N LYS A 137 -9.31 -13.44 -10.24
CA LYS A 137 -8.27 -13.38 -11.27
C LYS A 137 -7.09 -12.53 -10.81
N LEU A 138 -5.89 -12.90 -11.22
CA LEU A 138 -4.64 -12.33 -10.76
C LEU A 138 -3.73 -11.97 -11.95
N GLY A 139 -3.33 -10.70 -12.08
CA GLY A 139 -2.41 -10.25 -13.13
C GLY A 139 -2.91 -10.43 -14.57
N VAL A 140 -4.18 -10.82 -14.75
CA VAL A 140 -4.82 -11.04 -16.06
C VAL A 140 -6.07 -10.21 -16.20
N ASN A 141 -6.46 -9.88 -17.43
CA ASN A 141 -7.72 -9.21 -17.69
C ASN A 141 -8.92 -10.17 -17.58
N ASP A 142 -10.14 -9.68 -17.83
CA ASP A 142 -11.40 -10.44 -17.82
C ASP A 142 -11.43 -11.62 -18.81
N TYR A 143 -10.61 -11.58 -19.85
CA TYR A 143 -10.45 -12.68 -20.83
C TYR A 143 -9.35 -13.67 -20.45
N GLY A 144 -8.62 -13.44 -19.34
CA GLY A 144 -7.51 -14.30 -18.91
C GLY A 144 -6.18 -14.03 -19.62
N HIS A 145 -6.04 -12.87 -20.28
CA HIS A 145 -4.78 -12.47 -20.90
C HIS A 145 -3.91 -11.72 -19.88
N GLU A 146 -2.65 -12.12 -19.76
CA GLU A 146 -1.64 -11.49 -18.92
C GLU A 146 -1.53 -9.98 -19.19
N GLN A 147 -1.36 -9.22 -18.11
CA GLN A 147 -1.22 -7.77 -18.14
C GLN A 147 0.11 -7.40 -17.51
N GLU A 148 0.92 -6.59 -18.21
CA GLU A 148 2.17 -6.10 -17.66
C GLU A 148 1.91 -5.37 -16.33
N ASN A 149 2.58 -5.80 -15.27
CA ASN A 149 2.53 -5.14 -13.97
C ASN A 149 3.68 -4.13 -13.79
N THR A 150 3.58 -3.29 -12.76
CA THR A 150 4.57 -2.23 -12.51
C THR A 150 5.94 -2.75 -12.06
N SER A 151 6.04 -3.96 -11.48
CA SER A 151 7.32 -4.59 -11.15
C SER A 151 8.04 -5.05 -12.42
N GLU A 152 7.33 -5.67 -13.36
CA GLU A 152 7.89 -6.04 -14.66
C GLU A 152 8.35 -4.82 -15.46
N ARG A 153 7.59 -3.72 -15.39
CA ARG A 153 7.98 -2.45 -16.00
C ARG A 153 9.27 -1.91 -15.36
N ALA A 154 9.37 -1.96 -14.02
CA ALA A 154 10.58 -1.54 -13.31
C ALA A 154 11.80 -2.36 -13.74
N LYS A 155 11.66 -3.70 -13.81
CA LYS A 155 12.75 -4.59 -14.29
C LYS A 155 13.15 -4.29 -15.73
N LYS A 156 12.20 -4.05 -16.65
CA LYS A 156 12.48 -3.64 -18.03
C LYS A 156 13.21 -2.28 -18.13
N ALA A 157 13.00 -1.41 -17.13
CA ALA A 157 13.69 -0.12 -17.01
C ALA A 157 15.06 -0.22 -16.30
N GLY A 158 15.53 -1.43 -15.95
CA GLY A 158 16.79 -1.65 -15.25
C GLY A 158 16.72 -1.40 -13.73
N LYS A 159 15.54 -1.14 -13.20
CA LYS A 159 15.31 -0.94 -11.77
C LYS A 159 15.19 -2.28 -11.04
N SER A 160 15.35 -2.24 -9.72
CA SER A 160 15.00 -3.38 -8.86
C SER A 160 13.50 -3.42 -8.59
N ALA A 161 12.98 -4.61 -8.28
CA ALA A 161 11.58 -4.78 -7.92
C ALA A 161 11.41 -5.85 -6.82
N GLY A 162 10.41 -5.66 -5.96
CA GLY A 162 10.14 -6.61 -4.87
C GLY A 162 8.73 -6.55 -4.32
N VAL A 163 8.40 -7.59 -3.56
CA VAL A 163 7.15 -7.72 -2.82
C VAL A 163 7.44 -8.22 -1.41
N VAL A 164 6.74 -7.64 -0.43
CA VAL A 164 6.84 -7.99 0.99
C VAL A 164 5.44 -8.10 1.57
N SER A 165 5.16 -9.09 2.40
CA SER A 165 3.85 -9.26 3.03
C SER A 165 3.92 -9.90 4.40
N SER A 166 3.00 -9.56 5.29
CA SER A 166 2.80 -10.22 6.58
C SER A 166 1.97 -11.51 6.48
N VAL A 167 1.46 -11.84 5.28
CA VAL A 167 0.73 -13.08 4.96
C VAL A 167 1.52 -13.91 3.95
N PRO A 168 1.03 -15.07 3.47
CA PRO A 168 1.80 -15.89 2.54
C PRO A 168 2.21 -15.11 1.28
N PHE A 169 3.49 -15.23 0.92
CA PHE A 169 4.06 -14.48 -0.20
C PHE A 169 3.33 -14.72 -1.54
N SER A 170 2.70 -15.88 -1.72
CA SER A 170 1.90 -16.24 -2.90
C SER A 170 0.41 -15.91 -2.74
N HIS A 171 0.01 -15.18 -1.67
CA HIS A 171 -1.35 -14.68 -1.54
C HIS A 171 -1.64 -13.59 -2.59
N ALA A 172 -2.91 -13.25 -2.76
CA ALA A 172 -3.37 -12.47 -3.91
C ALA A 172 -2.66 -11.11 -4.08
N THR A 173 -2.52 -10.33 -3.01
CA THR A 173 -1.98 -8.98 -3.11
C THR A 173 -0.51 -8.96 -3.49
N PRO A 174 0.44 -9.65 -2.80
CA PRO A 174 1.83 -9.69 -3.24
C PRO A 174 1.98 -10.34 -4.63
N ALA A 175 1.20 -11.37 -4.91
CA ALA A 175 1.25 -12.05 -6.20
C ALA A 175 0.80 -11.16 -7.38
N ALA A 176 -0.09 -10.20 -7.17
CA ALA A 176 -0.53 -9.29 -8.24
C ALA A 176 0.58 -8.39 -8.80
N TRP A 177 1.68 -8.19 -8.08
CA TRP A 177 2.89 -7.50 -8.55
C TRP A 177 3.96 -8.43 -9.11
N ALA A 178 3.67 -9.76 -9.19
CA ALA A 178 4.70 -10.74 -9.44
C ALA A 178 4.29 -11.89 -10.36
N ALA A 179 2.99 -12.14 -10.55
CA ALA A 179 2.49 -13.34 -11.24
C ALA A 179 1.18 -13.11 -11.99
N HIS A 180 0.84 -14.06 -12.85
CA HIS A 180 -0.35 -14.06 -13.71
C HIS A 180 -1.07 -15.39 -13.59
N ASN A 181 -2.29 -15.39 -13.08
CA ASN A 181 -3.07 -16.62 -12.96
C ASN A 181 -4.58 -16.34 -13.07
N ILE A 182 -5.31 -17.25 -13.70
CA ILE A 182 -6.77 -17.16 -13.82
C ILE A 182 -7.48 -17.38 -12.48
N SER A 183 -6.75 -17.87 -11.46
CA SER A 183 -7.28 -18.11 -10.12
C SER A 183 -6.25 -17.83 -9.04
N ARG A 184 -6.56 -16.92 -8.13
CA ARG A 184 -5.75 -16.62 -6.94
C ARG A 184 -5.52 -17.83 -6.02
N ASN A 185 -6.33 -18.87 -6.16
CA ASN A 185 -6.23 -20.07 -5.32
C ASN A 185 -5.22 -21.08 -5.84
N ASN A 186 -4.64 -20.85 -7.01
CA ASN A 186 -3.58 -21.68 -7.58
C ASN A 186 -2.21 -21.35 -6.94
N TYR A 187 -2.13 -21.35 -5.62
CA TYR A 187 -0.98 -20.87 -4.85
C TYR A 187 0.37 -21.48 -5.28
N GLN A 188 0.41 -22.77 -5.60
CA GLN A 188 1.65 -23.43 -5.99
C GLN A 188 2.14 -22.97 -7.36
N GLU A 189 1.24 -22.80 -8.35
CA GLU A 189 1.56 -22.24 -9.66
C GLU A 189 2.02 -20.79 -9.55
N ILE A 190 1.32 -19.98 -8.74
CA ILE A 190 1.68 -18.59 -8.46
C ILE A 190 3.06 -18.54 -7.80
N ALA A 191 3.32 -19.36 -6.78
CA ALA A 191 4.61 -19.42 -6.10
C ALA A 191 5.75 -19.85 -7.03
N GLU A 192 5.50 -20.76 -7.97
CA GLU A 192 6.48 -21.17 -8.99
C GLU A 192 6.79 -20.03 -9.96
N GLU A 193 5.78 -19.28 -10.40
CA GLU A 193 5.96 -18.11 -11.25
C GLU A 193 6.75 -17.01 -10.52
N MET A 194 6.38 -16.69 -9.26
CA MET A 194 7.11 -15.73 -8.43
C MET A 194 8.57 -16.16 -8.20
N PHE A 195 8.81 -17.42 -7.87
CA PHE A 195 10.16 -17.96 -7.66
C PHE A 195 11.05 -17.82 -8.91
N ASN A 196 10.48 -18.02 -10.11
CA ASN A 196 11.17 -17.91 -11.40
C ASN A 196 11.15 -16.49 -12.00
N SER A 197 10.54 -15.50 -11.30
CA SER A 197 10.45 -14.13 -11.79
C SER A 197 11.78 -13.38 -11.74
N ASP A 198 11.80 -12.21 -12.36
CA ASP A 198 12.94 -11.28 -12.33
C ASP A 198 12.97 -10.40 -11.07
N LEU A 199 12.07 -10.63 -10.10
CA LEU A 199 12.07 -9.89 -8.83
C LEU A 199 13.41 -10.05 -8.09
N ASP A 200 13.80 -9.03 -7.35
CA ASP A 200 15.03 -9.02 -6.54
C ASP A 200 14.74 -9.33 -5.07
N VAL A 201 13.50 -9.06 -4.61
CA VAL A 201 13.06 -9.36 -3.24
C VAL A 201 11.67 -9.97 -3.24
N ILE A 202 11.51 -11.09 -2.55
CA ILE A 202 10.23 -11.68 -2.17
C ILE A 202 10.30 -12.01 -0.69
N MET A 203 9.41 -11.46 0.14
CA MET A 203 9.34 -11.79 1.56
C MET A 203 7.87 -11.99 1.97
N GLY A 204 7.64 -13.02 2.80
CA GLY A 204 6.32 -13.29 3.33
C GLY A 204 6.31 -14.50 4.26
N SER A 205 5.11 -14.94 4.62
CA SER A 205 4.88 -16.19 5.34
C SER A 205 4.48 -17.32 4.39
N GLY A 206 3.90 -18.40 4.93
CA GLY A 206 3.46 -19.56 4.14
C GLY A 206 4.41 -20.75 4.24
N HIS A 207 5.18 -20.83 5.33
CA HIS A 207 6.19 -21.85 5.54
C HIS A 207 5.58 -23.25 5.71
N PRO A 208 6.01 -24.27 4.93
CA PRO A 208 5.34 -25.58 4.93
C PRO A 208 5.54 -26.39 6.22
N PHE A 209 6.59 -26.11 6.99
CA PHE A 209 6.95 -26.87 8.18
C PHE A 209 6.59 -26.19 9.52
N TYR A 210 5.84 -25.10 9.50
CA TYR A 210 5.42 -24.42 10.72
C TYR A 210 3.91 -24.27 10.78
N ASP A 211 3.33 -24.23 11.97
CA ASP A 211 1.95 -23.84 12.18
C ASP A 211 1.84 -22.31 12.47
N ASP A 212 0.61 -21.85 12.74
CA ASP A 212 0.35 -20.44 13.00
C ASP A 212 0.83 -19.97 14.40
N ASP A 213 1.29 -20.91 15.23
CA ASP A 213 1.95 -20.62 16.53
C ASP A 213 3.48 -20.65 16.44
N ASN A 214 4.05 -20.59 15.23
CA ASN A 214 5.48 -20.70 15.01
C ASN A 214 6.08 -22.03 15.55
N LYS A 215 5.26 -23.10 15.60
CA LYS A 215 5.74 -24.42 16.04
C LYS A 215 6.08 -25.26 14.84
N LYS A 216 7.31 -25.78 14.83
CA LYS A 216 7.77 -26.68 13.76
C LYS A 216 6.97 -27.98 13.77
N GLN A 217 6.55 -28.41 12.59
CA GLN A 217 5.77 -29.62 12.35
C GLN A 217 6.64 -30.71 11.75
N ASP A 218 6.34 -31.97 12.07
CA ASP A 218 7.04 -33.13 11.51
C ASP A 218 6.67 -33.41 10.03
N GLU A 219 5.45 -33.04 9.64
CA GLU A 219 4.93 -33.21 8.27
C GLU A 219 4.71 -31.85 7.60
N ALA A 220 5.28 -31.69 6.41
CA ALA A 220 5.13 -30.47 5.61
C ALA A 220 3.72 -30.32 5.04
N LYS A 221 3.23 -29.07 5.00
CA LYS A 221 1.97 -28.68 4.34
C LYS A 221 2.27 -27.71 3.21
N TYR A 222 2.47 -28.22 2.02
CA TYR A 222 2.77 -27.43 0.82
C TYR A 222 1.51 -26.75 0.25
N LYS A 223 0.92 -25.84 1.01
CA LYS A 223 -0.27 -25.09 0.58
C LYS A 223 0.10 -23.91 -0.32
N TYR A 224 1.07 -23.11 0.10
CA TYR A 224 1.40 -21.82 -0.51
C TYR A 224 2.60 -21.88 -1.47
N LEU A 225 3.34 -22.98 -1.49
CA LEU A 225 4.41 -23.27 -2.45
C LEU A 225 4.53 -24.78 -2.62
N SER A 226 5.10 -25.22 -3.73
CA SER A 226 5.35 -26.64 -3.97
C SER A 226 6.56 -27.15 -3.17
N GLU A 227 6.64 -28.46 -2.96
CA GLU A 227 7.82 -29.10 -2.37
C GLU A 227 9.08 -28.82 -3.19
N GLU A 228 8.97 -28.77 -4.51
CA GLU A 228 10.11 -28.50 -5.40
C GLU A 228 10.67 -27.09 -5.16
N VAL A 229 9.82 -26.06 -5.13
CA VAL A 229 10.24 -24.67 -4.87
C VAL A 229 10.87 -24.55 -3.49
N PHE A 230 10.25 -25.13 -2.46
CA PHE A 230 10.80 -25.10 -1.10
C PHE A 230 12.17 -25.75 -1.01
N ASN A 231 12.35 -26.94 -1.63
CA ASN A 231 13.63 -27.65 -1.62
C ASN A 231 14.73 -26.85 -2.33
N LYS A 232 14.45 -26.19 -3.46
CA LYS A 232 15.40 -25.33 -4.16
C LYS A 232 15.83 -24.13 -3.31
N LEU A 233 14.89 -23.50 -2.61
CA LEU A 233 15.19 -22.38 -1.70
C LEU A 233 16.05 -22.85 -0.51
N SER A 234 15.61 -23.88 0.20
CA SER A 234 16.24 -24.32 1.44
C SER A 234 17.57 -25.03 1.25
N SER A 235 17.83 -25.63 0.07
CA SER A 235 19.12 -26.27 -0.26
C SER A 235 20.18 -25.29 -0.76
N GLY A 236 19.79 -24.06 -1.12
CA GLY A 236 20.68 -23.09 -1.77
C GLY A 236 20.96 -23.42 -3.24
N GLU A 237 20.11 -24.23 -3.89
CA GLU A 237 20.22 -24.57 -5.32
C GLU A 237 19.48 -23.57 -6.22
N SER A 238 19.33 -22.33 -5.77
CA SER A 238 18.68 -21.23 -6.50
C SER A 238 19.52 -19.96 -6.45
N ASP A 239 19.19 -18.98 -7.28
CA ASP A 239 19.83 -17.67 -7.27
C ASP A 239 19.35 -16.77 -6.10
N TRP A 240 18.46 -17.29 -5.26
CA TRP A 240 17.92 -16.58 -4.11
C TRP A 240 18.79 -16.78 -2.87
N ASN A 241 19.15 -15.68 -2.19
CA ASN A 241 19.65 -15.72 -0.83
C ASN A 241 18.45 -15.94 0.10
N TYR A 242 18.34 -17.16 0.63
CA TYR A 242 17.19 -17.58 1.42
C TYR A 242 17.33 -17.18 2.90
N ALA A 243 16.33 -16.49 3.42
CA ALA A 243 16.20 -16.13 4.82
C ALA A 243 14.94 -16.77 5.42
N GLU A 244 15.12 -17.47 6.56
CA GLU A 244 14.05 -18.16 7.29
C GLU A 244 13.99 -17.70 8.74
N THR A 245 15.15 -17.46 9.37
CA THR A 245 15.18 -17.11 10.79
C THR A 245 15.09 -15.61 11.01
N LYS A 246 14.58 -15.22 12.17
CA LYS A 246 14.48 -13.83 12.59
C LYS A 246 15.81 -13.09 12.46
N GLU A 247 16.92 -13.73 12.90
CA GLU A 247 18.26 -13.16 12.81
C GLU A 247 18.72 -12.91 11.38
N GLN A 248 18.30 -13.75 10.41
CA GLN A 248 18.60 -13.53 9.00
C GLN A 248 17.85 -12.32 8.44
N PHE A 249 16.58 -12.13 8.79
CA PHE A 249 15.85 -10.92 8.42
C PHE A 249 16.42 -9.67 9.10
N GLU A 250 16.79 -9.76 10.37
CA GLU A 250 17.44 -8.66 11.09
C GLU A 250 18.79 -8.29 10.45
N ALA A 251 19.56 -9.25 9.94
CA ALA A 251 20.81 -8.98 9.22
C ALA A 251 20.55 -8.17 7.94
N LEU A 252 19.52 -8.51 7.15
CA LEU A 252 19.11 -7.72 5.99
C LEU A 252 18.70 -6.29 6.38
N ALA A 253 17.95 -6.15 7.47
CA ALA A 253 17.55 -4.84 8.00
C ALA A 253 18.76 -4.02 8.52
N GLN A 254 19.83 -4.67 8.94
CA GLN A 254 21.09 -4.03 9.33
C GLN A 254 22.02 -3.73 8.14
N GLY A 255 21.60 -4.04 6.91
CA GLY A 255 22.33 -3.74 5.70
C GLY A 255 23.29 -4.85 5.22
N ASP A 256 23.14 -6.08 5.71
CA ASP A 256 23.87 -7.25 5.16
C ASP A 256 23.25 -7.68 3.81
N VAL A 257 23.41 -6.82 2.84
CA VAL A 257 22.86 -6.96 1.47
C VAL A 257 23.93 -6.57 0.45
N ALA A 258 23.84 -7.11 -0.76
CA ALA A 258 24.77 -6.82 -1.84
C ALA A 258 24.05 -6.44 -3.15
N ALA A 259 24.66 -5.55 -3.91
CA ALA A 259 24.11 -5.12 -5.20
C ALA A 259 24.03 -6.29 -6.20
N GLY A 260 22.86 -6.44 -6.82
CA GLY A 260 22.59 -7.47 -7.83
C GLY A 260 22.24 -8.85 -7.27
N GLU A 261 22.20 -9.00 -5.95
CA GLU A 261 21.74 -10.23 -5.30
C GLU A 261 20.23 -10.24 -5.12
N LYS A 262 19.64 -11.43 -5.13
CA LYS A 262 18.20 -11.65 -4.90
C LYS A 262 17.98 -12.23 -3.51
N TYR A 263 16.90 -11.80 -2.83
CA TYR A 263 16.59 -12.23 -1.46
C TYR A 263 15.18 -12.80 -1.37
N PHE A 264 15.07 -14.02 -0.84
CA PHE A 264 13.80 -14.69 -0.59
C PHE A 264 13.64 -14.94 0.91
N GLY A 265 12.72 -14.22 1.55
CA GLY A 265 12.42 -14.38 2.97
C GLY A 265 11.13 -15.17 3.17
N LEU A 266 11.20 -16.29 3.89
CA LEU A 266 10.04 -17.10 4.23
C LEU A 266 9.95 -17.26 5.74
N ALA A 267 9.13 -16.41 6.37
CA ALA A 267 8.96 -16.41 7.82
C ALA A 267 8.39 -17.76 8.32
N PRO A 268 8.87 -18.29 9.46
CA PRO A 268 8.54 -19.63 9.92
C PRO A 268 7.16 -19.70 10.60
N VAL A 269 6.10 -19.37 9.85
CA VAL A 269 4.68 -19.50 10.22
C VAL A 269 3.86 -19.98 9.02
N ALA A 270 2.72 -20.64 9.28
CA ALA A 270 1.89 -21.23 8.23
C ALA A 270 1.15 -20.18 7.41
N SER A 271 0.59 -19.15 8.01
CA SER A 271 -0.25 -18.18 7.30
C SER A 271 0.07 -16.72 7.63
N THR A 272 -0.21 -16.22 8.81
CA THR A 272 0.08 -14.83 9.17
C THR A 272 1.24 -14.74 10.16
N LEU A 273 1.95 -13.62 10.21
CA LEU A 273 3.01 -13.45 11.21
C LEU A 273 2.44 -13.53 12.63
N GLN A 274 1.27 -12.89 12.86
CA GLN A 274 0.71 -12.80 14.21
C GLN A 274 -0.80 -13.06 14.29
N GLN A 275 -1.62 -12.64 13.33
CA GLN A 275 -3.08 -12.64 13.47
C GLN A 275 -3.63 -14.04 13.77
N ALA A 276 -3.20 -15.08 13.06
CA ALA A 276 -3.73 -16.46 13.17
C ALA A 276 -3.17 -17.25 14.39
N ARG A 277 -2.26 -16.66 15.20
CA ARG A 277 -1.73 -17.34 16.38
C ARG A 277 -2.86 -17.70 17.36
N SER A 278 -2.72 -18.84 18.03
CA SER A 278 -3.73 -19.34 18.96
C SER A 278 -3.90 -18.44 20.19
N GLY A 279 -5.07 -18.54 20.83
CA GLY A 279 -5.46 -17.77 22.01
C GLY A 279 -6.54 -16.74 21.68
N GLU A 280 -7.49 -16.59 22.62
CA GLU A 280 -8.50 -15.54 22.54
C GLU A 280 -7.86 -14.21 22.92
N SER A 281 -8.04 -13.19 22.07
CA SER A 281 -7.57 -11.84 22.31
C SER A 281 -8.77 -10.90 22.29
N THR A 282 -9.19 -10.47 23.45
CA THR A 282 -10.21 -9.41 23.62
C THR A 282 -9.57 -8.06 23.93
N VAL A 283 -8.27 -8.06 24.24
CA VAL A 283 -7.46 -6.89 24.52
C VAL A 283 -6.20 -7.00 23.67
N PRO A 284 -5.81 -5.95 22.93
CA PRO A 284 -4.58 -5.97 22.16
C PRO A 284 -3.37 -6.29 23.05
N TYR A 285 -2.46 -7.12 22.53
CA TYR A 285 -1.21 -7.55 23.19
C TYR A 285 -1.33 -8.47 24.41
N ASP A 286 -2.53 -8.92 24.78
CA ASP A 286 -2.72 -9.89 25.89
C ASP A 286 -2.24 -11.29 25.50
N THR A 287 -2.38 -11.70 24.23
CA THR A 287 -1.86 -12.98 23.75
C THR A 287 -0.41 -12.82 23.31
N PRO A 288 0.52 -13.65 23.82
CA PRO A 288 1.93 -13.58 23.43
C PRO A 288 2.11 -13.68 21.93
N PHE A 289 2.99 -12.86 21.37
CA PHE A 289 3.35 -12.89 19.96
C PHE A 289 4.20 -14.12 19.63
N ASN A 290 4.11 -14.57 18.38
CA ASN A 290 5.07 -15.49 17.81
C ASN A 290 6.45 -14.84 17.79
N ASP A 291 7.50 -15.62 18.08
CA ASP A 291 8.89 -15.15 17.98
C ASP A 291 9.40 -15.27 16.55
N VAL A 292 8.84 -14.45 15.68
CA VAL A 292 9.18 -14.34 14.25
C VAL A 292 9.54 -12.90 13.91
N VAL A 293 10.05 -12.69 12.72
CA VAL A 293 10.27 -11.35 12.16
C VAL A 293 8.94 -10.58 12.11
N ASP A 294 8.99 -9.28 12.33
CA ASP A 294 7.87 -8.35 12.11
C ASP A 294 7.96 -7.68 10.73
N LEU A 295 6.86 -7.07 10.29
CA LEU A 295 6.79 -6.41 8.99
C LEU A 295 7.74 -5.20 8.88
N PRO A 296 7.94 -4.36 9.90
CA PRO A 296 8.93 -3.27 9.84
C PRO A 296 10.36 -3.75 9.55
N THR A 297 10.79 -4.86 10.15
CA THR A 297 12.10 -5.46 9.89
C THR A 297 12.21 -5.99 8.46
N MET A 298 11.17 -6.68 7.97
CA MET A 298 11.11 -7.13 6.57
C MET A 298 11.14 -5.93 5.60
N THR A 299 10.40 -4.87 5.91
CA THR A 299 10.37 -3.62 5.13
C THR A 299 11.76 -3.00 5.01
N THR A 300 12.44 -2.82 6.13
CA THR A 300 13.81 -2.24 6.14
C THR A 300 14.79 -3.11 5.36
N GLY A 301 14.75 -4.44 5.55
CA GLY A 301 15.60 -5.38 4.83
C GLY A 301 15.37 -5.35 3.31
N ALA A 302 14.11 -5.32 2.89
CA ALA A 302 13.73 -5.21 1.48
C ALA A 302 14.21 -3.89 0.85
N LEU A 303 13.98 -2.76 1.53
CA LEU A 303 14.41 -1.44 1.07
C LEU A 303 15.93 -1.33 0.99
N ASN A 304 16.67 -1.91 1.95
CA ASN A 304 18.13 -1.98 1.89
C ASN A 304 18.63 -2.77 0.68
N ALA A 305 18.00 -3.92 0.39
CA ALA A 305 18.38 -4.74 -0.76
C ALA A 305 18.06 -4.05 -2.10
N LEU A 306 16.84 -3.53 -2.25
CA LEU A 306 16.40 -2.87 -3.47
C LEU A 306 17.13 -1.54 -3.72
N GLY A 307 17.44 -0.81 -2.66
CA GLY A 307 18.16 0.47 -2.69
C GLY A 307 19.62 0.36 -3.16
N GLN A 308 20.17 -0.85 -3.29
CA GLN A 308 21.51 -1.05 -3.87
C GLN A 308 21.55 -0.77 -5.38
N ASN A 309 20.42 -0.62 -6.05
CA ASN A 309 20.34 -0.32 -7.46
C ASN A 309 20.29 1.20 -7.72
N ASP A 310 21.31 1.74 -8.35
CA ASP A 310 21.41 3.17 -8.66
C ASP A 310 20.31 3.68 -9.62
N GLU A 311 19.68 2.80 -10.41
CA GLU A 311 18.55 3.15 -11.29
C GLU A 311 17.23 3.30 -10.50
N GLY A 312 17.20 2.86 -9.24
CA GLY A 312 16.06 2.90 -8.37
C GLY A 312 15.27 1.59 -8.32
N PHE A 313 14.11 1.65 -7.72
CA PHE A 313 13.29 0.44 -7.48
C PHE A 313 11.79 0.71 -7.44
N HIS A 314 11.03 -0.39 -7.55
CA HIS A 314 9.62 -0.44 -7.25
C HIS A 314 9.35 -1.58 -6.26
N VAL A 315 8.67 -1.29 -5.16
CA VAL A 315 8.33 -2.29 -4.13
C VAL A 315 6.88 -2.14 -3.68
N MET A 316 6.20 -3.28 -3.52
CA MET A 316 4.93 -3.36 -2.81
C MET A 316 5.18 -4.00 -1.45
N ILE A 317 4.63 -3.40 -0.39
CA ILE A 317 4.74 -3.86 1.00
C ILE A 317 3.34 -3.94 1.58
N GLU A 318 2.98 -5.08 2.15
CA GLU A 318 1.63 -5.35 2.58
C GLU A 318 1.53 -5.73 4.06
N GLY A 319 0.63 -5.04 4.78
CA GLY A 319 0.06 -5.52 6.04
C GLY A 319 -1.19 -6.34 5.76
N GLY A 320 -1.01 -7.62 5.38
CA GLY A 320 -2.07 -8.43 4.79
C GLY A 320 -3.09 -8.97 5.79
N ALA A 321 -2.76 -9.03 7.08
CA ALA A 321 -3.61 -9.67 8.08
C ALA A 321 -4.61 -8.71 8.75
N ILE A 322 -4.62 -7.43 8.38
CA ILE A 322 -5.69 -6.48 8.75
C ILE A 322 -7.01 -6.98 8.17
N ASP A 323 -7.02 -7.40 6.90
CA ASP A 323 -8.17 -8.02 6.24
C ASP A 323 -8.68 -9.25 6.99
N TRP A 324 -7.78 -10.14 7.40
CA TRP A 324 -8.15 -11.36 8.12
C TRP A 324 -8.78 -11.05 9.48
N SER A 325 -8.29 -10.02 10.17
CA SER A 325 -8.90 -9.50 11.40
C SER A 325 -10.29 -8.92 11.14
N GLY A 326 -10.47 -8.20 10.04
CA GLY A 326 -11.77 -7.69 9.59
C GLY A 326 -12.77 -8.79 9.28
N HIS A 327 -12.37 -9.83 8.55
CA HIS A 327 -13.19 -11.03 8.30
C HIS A 327 -13.62 -11.75 9.60
N GLY A 328 -12.71 -11.78 10.60
CA GLY A 328 -12.99 -12.34 11.92
C GLY A 328 -13.75 -11.41 12.86
N ASN A 329 -13.88 -10.13 12.52
CA ASN A 329 -14.37 -9.06 13.42
C ASN A 329 -13.56 -9.01 14.74
N GLU A 330 -12.26 -9.21 14.63
CA GLU A 330 -11.31 -9.40 15.74
C GLU A 330 -10.65 -8.07 16.14
N SER A 331 -11.39 -7.21 16.86
CA SER A 331 -10.97 -5.84 17.19
C SER A 331 -9.56 -5.74 17.81
N ALA A 332 -9.16 -6.70 18.65
CA ALA A 332 -7.83 -6.68 19.27
C ALA A 332 -6.71 -7.03 18.26
N ARG A 333 -6.98 -8.04 17.41
CA ARG A 333 -6.05 -8.43 16.33
C ARG A 333 -5.92 -7.33 15.28
N ASP A 334 -7.03 -6.68 14.94
CA ASP A 334 -7.03 -5.55 14.01
C ASP A 334 -6.09 -4.41 14.47
N ILE A 335 -6.18 -4.03 15.75
CA ILE A 335 -5.25 -3.05 16.33
C ILE A 335 -3.80 -3.51 16.22
N GLU A 336 -3.50 -4.77 16.54
CA GLU A 336 -2.13 -5.31 16.48
C GLU A 336 -1.57 -5.26 15.04
N GLU A 337 -2.36 -5.69 14.06
CA GLU A 337 -1.94 -5.74 12.64
C GLU A 337 -1.85 -4.32 12.03
N VAL A 338 -2.80 -3.42 12.32
CA VAL A 338 -2.72 -2.02 11.88
C VAL A 338 -1.50 -1.32 12.48
N GLN A 339 -1.16 -1.58 13.76
CA GLN A 339 0.03 -0.98 14.38
C GLN A 339 1.33 -1.55 13.82
N ASP A 340 1.39 -2.82 13.48
CA ASP A 340 2.56 -3.41 12.81
C ASP A 340 2.75 -2.79 11.42
N PHE A 341 1.67 -2.63 10.67
CA PHE A 341 1.68 -1.92 9.39
C PHE A 341 2.09 -0.44 9.53
N ASN A 342 1.56 0.29 10.51
CA ASN A 342 1.94 1.69 10.76
C ASN A 342 3.43 1.83 11.08
N LYS A 343 4.00 0.93 11.89
CA LYS A 343 5.45 0.89 12.16
C LYS A 343 6.26 0.57 10.89
N SER A 344 5.71 -0.27 10.02
CA SER A 344 6.33 -0.55 8.72
C SER A 344 6.33 0.68 7.80
N VAL A 345 5.26 1.48 7.81
CA VAL A 345 5.22 2.77 7.12
C VAL A 345 6.24 3.74 7.71
N ASP A 346 6.37 3.80 9.03
CA ASP A 346 7.39 4.63 9.69
C ASP A 346 8.81 4.20 9.30
N ALA A 347 9.09 2.89 9.26
CA ALA A 347 10.37 2.36 8.78
C ALA A 347 10.66 2.74 7.33
N ALA A 348 9.66 2.73 6.46
CA ALA A 348 9.81 3.18 5.07
C ALA A 348 10.07 4.70 4.98
N ILE A 349 9.39 5.51 5.78
CA ILE A 349 9.63 6.97 5.86
C ILE A 349 11.07 7.24 6.31
N ASP A 350 11.51 6.60 7.38
CA ASP A 350 12.86 6.75 7.93
C ASP A 350 13.90 6.32 6.90
N TRP A 351 13.68 5.19 6.21
CA TRP A 351 14.58 4.74 5.14
C TRP A 351 14.71 5.77 4.01
N VAL A 352 13.59 6.38 3.56
CA VAL A 352 13.61 7.41 2.53
C VAL A 352 14.40 8.65 2.98
N GLU A 353 14.20 9.08 4.24
CA GLU A 353 14.88 10.26 4.81
C GLU A 353 16.37 10.02 5.04
N GLU A 354 16.79 8.78 5.31
CA GLU A 354 18.18 8.41 5.55
C GLU A 354 18.95 8.02 4.28
N ASN A 355 18.32 7.35 3.31
CA ASN A 355 18.99 6.71 2.18
C ASN A 355 18.58 7.25 0.81
N SER A 356 17.55 8.11 0.72
CA SER A 356 17.04 8.67 -0.53
C SER A 356 16.61 10.13 -0.33
N SER A 357 15.60 10.57 -1.05
CA SER A 357 14.95 11.87 -0.87
C SER A 357 13.51 11.87 -1.37
N TRP A 358 12.72 12.82 -0.90
CA TRP A 358 11.36 13.05 -1.40
C TRP A 358 11.31 13.60 -2.82
N ASP A 359 12.44 14.07 -3.37
CA ASP A 359 12.56 14.48 -4.78
C ASP A 359 12.74 13.27 -5.72
N GLU A 360 13.15 12.12 -5.22
CA GLU A 360 13.40 10.89 -5.99
C GLU A 360 12.40 9.78 -5.68
N THR A 361 11.82 9.75 -4.48
CA THR A 361 10.97 8.66 -4.01
C THR A 361 9.52 9.10 -3.89
N LEU A 362 8.61 8.27 -4.43
CA LEU A 362 7.19 8.31 -4.13
C LEU A 362 6.86 7.24 -3.10
N LEU A 363 6.31 7.63 -1.98
CA LEU A 363 5.72 6.72 -0.99
C LEU A 363 4.22 6.89 -1.00
N VAL A 364 3.50 5.78 -1.14
CA VAL A 364 2.04 5.69 -1.09
C VAL A 364 1.63 4.76 0.03
N VAL A 365 0.63 5.15 0.81
CA VAL A 365 -0.01 4.34 1.86
C VAL A 365 -1.50 4.29 1.59
N THR A 366 -2.04 3.10 1.40
CA THR A 366 -3.45 2.89 1.04
C THR A 366 -3.94 1.50 1.46
N ALA A 367 -5.12 1.12 1.00
CA ALA A 367 -5.65 -0.24 1.07
C ALA A 367 -6.09 -0.70 -0.32
N ASP A 368 -6.29 -1.98 -0.49
CA ASP A 368 -6.86 -2.57 -1.71
C ASP A 368 -8.40 -2.58 -1.67
N HIS A 369 -9.00 -2.69 -0.49
CA HIS A 369 -10.43 -2.53 -0.16
C HIS A 369 -10.61 -2.27 1.34
N GLU A 370 -11.84 -2.17 1.80
CA GLU A 370 -12.19 -2.24 3.21
C GLU A 370 -12.80 -3.60 3.53
N THR A 371 -12.55 -4.12 4.76
CA THR A 371 -13.08 -5.40 5.24
C THR A 371 -13.75 -5.26 6.60
N GLY A 372 -14.91 -5.90 6.75
CA GLY A 372 -15.63 -5.98 8.01
C GLY A 372 -16.63 -4.87 8.26
N TYR A 373 -16.62 -3.83 7.45
CA TYR A 373 -17.44 -2.63 7.63
C TYR A 373 -17.34 -2.10 9.07
N LEU A 374 -16.10 -1.75 9.46
CA LEU A 374 -15.84 -1.20 10.78
C LEU A 374 -16.25 0.27 10.83
N SER A 375 -17.25 0.58 11.69
CA SER A 375 -17.79 1.94 11.84
C SER A 375 -18.33 2.18 13.26
N GLY A 376 -19.05 3.26 13.47
CA GLY A 376 -19.70 3.57 14.74
C GLY A 376 -20.84 2.60 15.09
N ALA A 377 -21.13 2.46 16.37
CA ALA A 377 -22.13 1.50 16.82
C ALA A 377 -23.56 1.97 16.50
N ASN A 378 -24.46 0.99 16.26
CA ASN A 378 -25.91 1.17 16.09
C ASN A 378 -26.38 1.91 14.82
N GLU A 379 -25.52 2.13 13.82
CA GLU A 379 -25.85 2.92 12.62
C GLU A 379 -27.11 2.39 11.90
N ARG A 380 -27.19 1.07 11.62
CA ARG A 380 -28.35 0.47 10.94
C ARG A 380 -29.65 0.60 11.73
N SER A 381 -29.57 0.50 13.06
CA SER A 381 -30.77 0.60 13.93
C SER A 381 -31.25 2.03 14.13
N GLU A 382 -30.36 3.01 14.06
CA GLU A 382 -30.64 4.44 14.20
C GLU A 382 -30.90 5.14 12.88
N GLY A 383 -30.53 4.51 11.75
CA GLY A 383 -30.73 5.08 10.41
C GLY A 383 -29.80 6.27 10.13
N LYS A 384 -28.58 6.26 10.69
CA LYS A 384 -27.56 7.29 10.50
C LYS A 384 -26.17 6.72 10.71
N PHE A 385 -25.16 7.40 10.19
CA PHE A 385 -23.77 7.17 10.56
C PHE A 385 -23.52 7.71 11.98
N ASN A 386 -22.87 6.94 12.81
CA ASN A 386 -22.48 7.31 14.16
C ASN A 386 -20.95 7.39 14.24
N SER A 387 -20.46 8.39 14.91
CA SER A 387 -19.04 8.48 15.22
C SER A 387 -18.61 7.36 16.16
N MET A 388 -17.51 6.66 15.83
CA MET A 388 -16.84 5.84 16.83
C MET A 388 -16.35 6.73 17.97
N ASN A 389 -16.40 6.24 19.20
CA ASN A 389 -16.01 7.00 20.38
C ASN A 389 -15.32 6.11 21.42
N GLY A 390 -14.79 6.73 22.45
CA GLY A 390 -13.99 6.06 23.47
C GLY A 390 -12.55 5.86 23.01
N GLY A 391 -11.84 4.98 23.67
CA GLY A 391 -10.40 4.77 23.39
C GLY A 391 -9.49 5.74 24.11
N GLY A 392 -8.26 5.84 23.63
CA GLY A 392 -7.16 6.59 24.24
C GLY A 392 -6.38 5.80 25.28
N SER A 393 -5.10 6.12 25.40
CA SER A 393 -4.18 5.44 26.32
C SER A 393 -4.16 3.91 26.13
N ASN A 394 -4.20 3.46 24.87
CA ASN A 394 -4.22 2.04 24.50
C ASN A 394 -5.45 1.28 25.04
N THR A 395 -6.61 1.91 24.95
CA THR A 395 -7.89 1.29 25.32
C THR A 395 -8.75 1.14 24.06
N LEU A 396 -9.35 -0.03 23.86
CA LEU A 396 -10.26 -0.24 22.73
C LEU A 396 -11.43 0.73 22.74
N PRO A 397 -11.71 1.41 21.62
CA PRO A 397 -12.88 2.26 21.48
C PRO A 397 -14.16 1.46 21.73
N SER A 398 -15.00 1.91 22.66
CA SER A 398 -16.23 1.19 23.05
C SER A 398 -17.40 1.44 22.10
N GLY A 399 -17.32 2.47 21.28
CA GLY A 399 -18.39 2.88 20.36
C GLY A 399 -18.22 2.43 18.93
N HIS A 400 -17.52 1.31 18.69
CA HIS A 400 -17.36 0.71 17.37
C HIS A 400 -18.27 -0.49 17.17
N GLN A 401 -18.50 -0.82 15.91
CA GLN A 401 -19.23 -2.02 15.50
C GLN A 401 -18.71 -2.53 14.14
N TRP A 402 -18.62 -3.85 14.02
CA TRP A 402 -18.44 -4.55 12.77
C TRP A 402 -19.80 -4.89 12.17
N TYR A 403 -20.05 -4.52 10.91
CA TYR A 403 -21.36 -4.73 10.27
C TYR A 403 -21.33 -5.84 9.22
N SER A 404 -20.15 -6.33 8.86
CA SER A 404 -19.94 -7.38 7.87
C SER A 404 -18.82 -8.32 8.31
N THR A 405 -18.69 -9.46 7.65
CA THR A 405 -17.51 -10.32 7.63
C THR A 405 -16.95 -10.42 6.21
N GLN A 406 -17.36 -9.51 5.33
CA GLN A 406 -16.95 -9.45 3.93
C GLN A 406 -16.31 -8.09 3.65
N HIS A 407 -15.75 -7.95 2.44
CA HIS A 407 -15.30 -6.66 1.96
C HIS A 407 -16.46 -5.71 1.73
N THR A 408 -16.15 -4.43 1.59
CA THR A 408 -17.11 -3.42 1.15
C THR A 408 -16.60 -2.63 -0.04
N ASN A 409 -17.53 -1.99 -0.76
CA ASN A 409 -17.22 -1.09 -1.88
C ASN A 409 -17.04 0.37 -1.41
N GLN A 410 -16.56 0.57 -0.18
CA GLN A 410 -16.22 1.89 0.32
C GLN A 410 -14.98 2.45 -0.37
N LEU A 411 -14.85 3.78 -0.39
CA LEU A 411 -13.58 4.41 -0.66
C LEU A 411 -12.57 4.08 0.44
N VAL A 412 -11.32 3.84 0.04
CA VAL A 412 -10.20 3.69 0.97
C VAL A 412 -9.33 4.96 0.98
N PRO A 413 -8.61 5.25 2.07
CA PRO A 413 -7.68 6.37 2.11
C PRO A 413 -6.50 6.13 1.17
N PHE A 414 -6.00 7.20 0.56
CA PHE A 414 -4.84 7.18 -0.31
C PHE A 414 -3.92 8.34 0.07
N PHE A 415 -2.89 8.04 0.86
CA PHE A 415 -1.89 9.01 1.29
C PHE A 415 -0.65 8.88 0.41
N PHE A 416 -0.05 10.03 0.05
CA PHE A 416 1.13 10.00 -0.81
C PHE A 416 2.02 11.21 -0.59
N LYS A 417 3.34 10.98 -0.71
CA LYS A 417 4.36 12.03 -0.56
C LYS A 417 5.52 11.77 -1.51
N GLY A 418 6.11 12.84 -2.00
CA GLY A 418 7.35 12.79 -2.76
C GLY A 418 7.18 12.99 -4.26
N ALA A 419 8.13 12.48 -5.03
CA ALA A 419 8.17 12.59 -6.49
C ALA A 419 6.88 12.06 -7.13
N GLY A 420 6.38 12.69 -8.18
CA GLY A 420 5.13 12.28 -8.83
C GLY A 420 3.84 12.75 -8.15
N SER A 421 3.88 13.29 -6.92
CA SER A 421 2.68 13.71 -6.17
C SER A 421 1.79 14.69 -6.93
N LYS A 422 2.38 15.61 -7.71
CA LYS A 422 1.60 16.56 -8.53
C LYS A 422 0.82 15.86 -9.65
N ALA A 423 1.44 14.85 -10.28
CA ALA A 423 0.80 14.07 -11.33
C ALA A 423 -0.37 13.26 -10.77
N LEU A 424 -0.18 12.59 -9.65
CA LEU A 424 -1.24 11.86 -8.94
C LEU A 424 -2.42 12.76 -8.59
N ARG A 425 -2.17 13.90 -7.94
CA ARG A 425 -3.23 14.84 -7.57
C ARG A 425 -4.00 15.35 -8.80
N ALA A 426 -3.33 15.57 -9.93
CA ALA A 426 -3.97 16.01 -11.17
C ALA A 426 -4.90 14.95 -11.80
N LYS A 427 -4.79 13.68 -11.39
CA LYS A 427 -5.68 12.60 -11.86
C LYS A 427 -6.97 12.49 -11.03
N ALA A 428 -7.07 13.14 -9.89
CA ALA A 428 -8.29 13.19 -9.09
C ALA A 428 -9.32 14.11 -9.78
N THR A 429 -10.26 13.50 -10.48
CA THR A 429 -11.28 14.21 -11.28
C THR A 429 -12.69 14.04 -10.73
N HIS A 430 -12.84 13.29 -9.64
CA HIS A 430 -14.10 13.03 -8.99
C HIS A 430 -14.03 13.46 -7.53
N THR A 431 -15.17 13.80 -6.95
CA THR A 431 -15.26 14.24 -5.55
C THR A 431 -16.37 13.49 -4.84
N ASP A 432 -16.04 12.93 -3.70
CA ASP A 432 -16.99 12.33 -2.76
C ASP A 432 -17.43 13.42 -1.76
N PRO A 433 -18.73 13.48 -1.36
CA PRO A 433 -19.22 14.54 -0.49
C PRO A 433 -18.61 14.53 0.92
N VAL A 434 -18.08 13.40 1.38
CA VAL A 434 -17.51 13.22 2.72
C VAL A 434 -16.00 13.09 2.66
N ARG A 435 -15.49 12.20 1.78
CA ARG A 435 -14.06 11.84 1.72
C ARG A 435 -13.25 12.71 0.76
N GLY A 436 -13.88 13.67 0.05
CA GLY A 436 -13.21 14.60 -0.84
C GLY A 436 -12.81 13.99 -2.18
N ASP A 437 -11.76 14.55 -2.79
CA ASP A 437 -11.31 14.14 -4.11
C ASP A 437 -10.78 12.70 -4.12
N TYR A 438 -11.12 11.95 -5.18
CA TYR A 438 -10.70 10.56 -5.31
C TYR A 438 -10.23 10.17 -6.70
N ILE A 439 -9.44 9.10 -6.73
CA ILE A 439 -8.92 8.44 -7.92
C ILE A 439 -9.47 7.02 -8.03
N ASP A 440 -9.34 6.42 -9.19
CA ASP A 440 -9.56 4.99 -9.38
C ASP A 440 -8.29 4.20 -9.04
N ASN A 441 -8.41 2.96 -8.51
CA ASN A 441 -7.26 2.14 -8.11
C ASN A 441 -6.34 1.74 -9.29
N THR A 442 -6.76 1.96 -10.54
CA THR A 442 -5.91 1.79 -11.72
C THR A 442 -4.97 2.98 -11.97
N THR A 443 -5.16 4.09 -11.27
CA THR A 443 -4.55 5.38 -11.62
C THR A 443 -3.03 5.38 -11.47
N LEU A 444 -2.51 4.88 -10.34
CA LEU A 444 -1.05 4.88 -10.09
C LEU A 444 -0.33 3.95 -11.09
N ALA A 445 -0.86 2.76 -11.33
CA ALA A 445 -0.28 1.85 -12.31
C ALA A 445 -0.27 2.44 -13.71
N LYS A 446 -1.35 3.10 -14.13
CA LYS A 446 -1.40 3.80 -15.43
C LYS A 446 -0.37 4.91 -15.55
N LEU A 447 -0.12 5.67 -14.48
CA LEU A 447 0.96 6.66 -14.45
C LEU A 447 2.32 5.98 -14.60
N THR A 448 2.59 4.94 -13.79
CA THR A 448 3.86 4.21 -13.78
C THR A 448 4.16 3.53 -15.13
N LEU A 449 3.14 2.90 -15.72
CA LEU A 449 3.31 2.13 -16.97
C LEU A 449 3.39 3.01 -18.22
N ASN A 450 2.79 4.21 -18.22
CA ASN A 450 2.62 4.99 -19.44
C ASN A 450 3.24 6.39 -19.41
N GLU A 451 3.49 6.95 -18.22
CA GLU A 451 3.93 8.35 -18.11
C GLU A 451 5.27 8.49 -17.36
N TRP A 452 5.70 7.48 -16.60
CA TRP A 452 6.93 7.50 -15.76
C TRP A 452 8.03 6.53 -16.18
#